data_babc8775c550d1b79c2fa1f4ac853be9
#
_entry.id   babc8775c550d1b79c2fa1f4ac853be9
#
_cell.length_a   1.000
_cell.length_b   1.000
_cell.length_c   1.000
_cell.angle_alpha   90.00
_cell.angle_beta   90.00
_cell.angle_gamma   90.00
#
_symmetry.space_group_name_H-M   'P 1'
#
loop_
_entity.id
_entity.type
_entity.pdbx_description
1 polymer ?
#
loop_
_entity_poly.entity_id
_entity_poly.type
_entity_poly.pdbx_seq_one_letter_code
_entity_poly.pdbx_strand_id
1 'polypeptide(L)'
;MLKKKWNTVNALFRDGGAKRVFDYVWLRLQVLAKGHKDEIRIDGCTFRLKEITDPATRIELISGNYESAERKAVARYLRRDLPVVELGGSMGVVACVTNRLLKDRKVHLVVEANPLAIPHLEHNRQLNRGQFEIVNCAIAYGAEFVTFRPAANMAGSSITQPGEESPVTVDAVSLQKLVHDRGFERFGLVCDIEGLEYDLVSHEGDVLKNADTIIMETHARYIGEEKLRLMMTKLEQLGFKVVEEIGFVVVLQQ
;
A
#
# COMPACT_ATOMS: atom_id res chain seq x y z
N MET A 1 7.92 -12.60 33.51
CA MET A 1 7.17 -12.72 32.25
C MET A 1 5.65 -12.64 32.44
N LEU A 2 5.03 -13.39 33.32
CA LEU A 2 3.59 -13.38 33.62
C LEU A 2 3.04 -12.00 34.08
N LYS A 3 3.72 -11.28 34.98
CA LYS A 3 3.33 -9.94 35.45
C LYS A 3 3.22 -8.90 34.31
N LYS A 4 4.12 -8.94 33.33
CA LYS A 4 4.11 -8.03 32.19
C LYS A 4 2.88 -8.29 31.27
N LYS A 5 2.52 -9.56 31.09
CA LYS A 5 1.33 -9.97 30.30
C LYS A 5 0.02 -9.59 31.00
N TRP A 6 -0.04 -9.72 32.32
CA TRP A 6 -1.21 -9.33 33.13
C TRP A 6 -1.46 -7.82 33.10
N ASN A 7 -0.38 -7.03 33.15
CA ASN A 7 -0.48 -5.57 33.06
C ASN A 7 -0.99 -5.11 31.67
N THR A 8 -0.60 -5.79 30.58
CA THR A 8 -1.09 -5.49 29.23
C THR A 8 -2.59 -5.79 29.09
N VAL A 9 -3.06 -6.93 29.62
CA VAL A 9 -4.48 -7.31 29.59
C VAL A 9 -5.32 -6.34 30.43
N ASN A 10 -4.83 -5.94 31.60
CA ASN A 10 -5.53 -4.97 32.45
C ASN A 10 -5.57 -3.55 31.84
N ALA A 11 -4.50 -3.12 31.14
CA ALA A 11 -4.50 -1.87 30.41
C ALA A 11 -5.54 -1.88 29.27
N LEU A 12 -5.58 -2.95 28.46
CA LEU A 12 -6.55 -3.13 27.41
C LEU A 12 -8.00 -3.15 27.93
N PHE A 13 -8.22 -3.69 29.14
CA PHE A 13 -9.53 -3.71 29.79
C PHE A 13 -9.99 -2.31 30.20
N ARG A 14 -9.04 -1.46 30.70
CA ARG A 14 -9.33 -0.07 31.09
C ARG A 14 -9.63 0.83 29.92
N ASP A 15 -8.92 0.64 28.78
CA ASP A 15 -8.98 1.53 27.62
C ASP A 15 -10.01 1.13 26.55
N GLY A 16 -10.62 -0.04 26.62
CA GLY A 16 -11.51 -0.50 25.56
C GLY A 16 -12.43 -1.66 25.90
N GLY A 17 -12.50 -2.06 27.18
CA GLY A 17 -13.40 -3.10 27.67
C GLY A 17 -13.13 -4.51 27.12
N ALA A 18 -14.11 -5.39 27.28
CA ALA A 18 -14.02 -6.81 26.94
C ALA A 18 -13.68 -7.09 25.46
N LYS A 19 -14.10 -6.21 24.54
CA LYS A 19 -13.84 -6.37 23.10
C LYS A 19 -12.34 -6.31 22.78
N ARG A 20 -11.61 -5.31 23.28
CA ARG A 20 -10.17 -5.19 23.03
C ARG A 20 -9.36 -6.35 23.62
N VAL A 21 -9.78 -6.86 24.77
CA VAL A 21 -9.15 -8.06 25.37
C VAL A 21 -9.42 -9.28 24.49
N PHE A 22 -10.64 -9.44 24.01
CA PHE A 22 -11.00 -10.53 23.11
C PHE A 22 -10.20 -10.46 21.81
N ASP A 23 -10.12 -9.29 21.17
CA ASP A 23 -9.36 -9.07 19.93
C ASP A 23 -7.86 -9.39 20.13
N TYR A 24 -7.28 -8.97 21.26
CA TYR A 24 -5.89 -9.30 21.59
C TYR A 24 -5.66 -10.80 21.80
N VAL A 25 -6.55 -11.47 22.54
CA VAL A 25 -6.45 -12.93 22.78
C VAL A 25 -6.66 -13.68 21.48
N TRP A 26 -7.64 -13.28 20.67
CA TRP A 26 -7.91 -13.85 19.35
C TRP A 26 -6.71 -13.71 18.40
N LEU A 27 -6.12 -12.52 18.33
CA LEU A 27 -4.90 -12.27 17.55
C LEU A 27 -3.75 -13.20 18.00
N ARG A 28 -3.54 -13.35 19.30
CA ARG A 28 -2.52 -14.26 19.83
C ARG A 28 -2.79 -15.72 19.47
N LEU A 29 -4.03 -16.16 19.52
CA LEU A 29 -4.41 -17.52 19.11
C LEU A 29 -4.17 -17.72 17.60
N GLN A 30 -4.48 -16.73 16.78
CA GLN A 30 -4.18 -16.79 15.34
C GLN A 30 -2.67 -16.88 15.07
N VAL A 31 -1.87 -16.04 15.74
CA VAL A 31 -0.40 -16.09 15.63
C VAL A 31 0.15 -17.45 16.05
N LEU A 32 -0.35 -18.03 17.14
CA LEU A 32 0.04 -19.38 17.58
C LEU A 32 -0.38 -20.46 16.58
N ALA A 33 -1.58 -20.37 16.02
CA ALA A 33 -2.10 -21.38 15.09
C ALA A 33 -1.51 -21.28 13.68
N LYS A 34 -1.25 -20.06 13.20
CA LYS A 34 -0.80 -19.81 11.82
C LYS A 34 0.68 -19.43 11.72
N GLY A 35 1.31 -18.98 12.81
CA GLY A 35 2.69 -18.47 12.81
C GLY A 35 3.76 -19.49 12.47
N HIS A 36 3.42 -20.79 12.46
CA HIS A 36 4.32 -21.87 12.01
C HIS A 36 4.22 -22.14 10.50
N LYS A 37 3.25 -21.53 9.81
CA LYS A 37 3.07 -21.73 8.38
C LYS A 37 4.10 -20.90 7.62
N ASP A 38 4.61 -21.48 6.55
CA ASP A 38 5.48 -20.77 5.60
C ASP A 38 4.69 -19.80 4.73
N GLU A 39 3.39 -20.05 4.56
CA GLU A 39 2.49 -19.27 3.71
C GLU A 39 1.16 -18.97 4.40
N ILE A 40 0.53 -17.87 3.98
CA ILE A 40 -0.80 -17.46 4.43
C ILE A 40 -1.68 -17.09 3.24
N ARG A 41 -2.99 -17.25 3.39
CA ARG A 41 -3.97 -16.82 2.37
C ARG A 41 -4.74 -15.59 2.84
N ILE A 42 -4.78 -14.57 1.98
CA ILE A 42 -5.51 -13.31 2.17
C ILE A 42 -6.27 -13.04 0.85
N ASP A 43 -7.58 -12.84 0.92
CA ASP A 43 -8.46 -12.50 -0.20
C ASP A 43 -8.27 -13.40 -1.44
N GLY A 44 -8.00 -14.67 -1.19
CA GLY A 44 -7.81 -15.69 -2.23
C GLY A 44 -6.42 -15.73 -2.86
N CYS A 45 -5.50 -14.88 -2.41
CA CYS A 45 -4.08 -14.90 -2.76
C CYS A 45 -3.25 -15.56 -1.65
N THR A 46 -2.10 -16.12 -2.01
CA THR A 46 -1.16 -16.77 -1.10
C THR A 46 0.10 -15.93 -0.95
N PHE A 47 0.58 -15.73 0.28
CA PHE A 47 1.73 -14.89 0.57
C PHE A 47 2.70 -15.63 1.47
N ARG A 48 4.01 -15.41 1.24
CA ARG A 48 5.07 -16.06 1.99
C ARG A 48 5.31 -15.35 3.32
N LEU A 49 5.28 -16.10 4.41
CA LEU A 49 5.55 -15.60 5.77
C LEU A 49 6.98 -15.83 6.22
N LYS A 50 7.64 -16.86 5.68
CA LYS A 50 8.93 -17.33 6.20
C LYS A 50 10.02 -16.25 6.18
N GLU A 51 10.01 -15.37 5.18
CA GLU A 51 11.02 -14.33 4.99
C GLU A 51 10.67 -13.01 5.68
N ILE A 52 9.46 -12.90 6.23
CA ILE A 52 9.05 -11.69 6.95
C ILE A 52 9.62 -11.75 8.37
N THR A 53 10.68 -10.98 8.59
CA THR A 53 11.39 -10.92 9.88
C THR A 53 10.77 -9.93 10.85
N ASP A 54 10.15 -8.85 10.34
CA ASP A 54 9.46 -7.88 11.17
C ASP A 54 8.21 -8.46 11.85
N PRO A 55 8.16 -8.48 13.20
CA PRO A 55 7.05 -9.09 13.93
C PRO A 55 5.70 -8.37 13.72
N ALA A 56 5.70 -7.04 13.50
CA ALA A 56 4.48 -6.27 13.31
C ALA A 56 3.83 -6.62 11.97
N THR A 57 4.59 -6.55 10.88
CA THR A 57 4.15 -6.95 9.53
C THR A 57 3.66 -8.40 9.51
N ARG A 58 4.41 -9.30 10.19
CA ARG A 58 4.01 -10.71 10.30
C ARG A 58 2.67 -10.91 11.01
N ILE A 59 2.42 -10.15 12.07
CA ILE A 59 1.15 -10.18 12.81
C ILE A 59 0.00 -9.67 11.94
N GLU A 60 0.20 -8.59 11.21
CA GLU A 60 -0.81 -8.02 10.32
C GLU A 60 -1.18 -8.97 9.18
N LEU A 61 -0.18 -9.61 8.57
CA LEU A 61 -0.43 -10.65 7.57
C LEU A 61 -1.21 -11.84 8.15
N ILE A 62 -0.80 -12.37 9.32
CA ILE A 62 -1.46 -13.52 9.96
C ILE A 62 -2.91 -13.20 10.34
N SER A 63 -3.16 -11.97 10.80
CA SER A 63 -4.51 -11.50 11.15
C SER A 63 -5.37 -11.16 9.93
N GLY A 64 -4.76 -11.00 8.75
CA GLY A 64 -5.43 -10.54 7.53
C GLY A 64 -5.68 -9.02 7.52
N ASN A 65 -5.02 -8.26 8.39
CA ASN A 65 -5.19 -6.81 8.51
C ASN A 65 -4.22 -6.02 7.63
N TYR A 66 -3.13 -6.64 7.16
CA TYR A 66 -2.13 -5.96 6.33
C TYR A 66 -2.79 -5.33 5.10
N GLU A 67 -2.65 -4.02 4.94
CA GLU A 67 -3.26 -3.22 3.85
C GLU A 67 -4.75 -3.53 3.63
N SER A 68 -5.51 -3.76 4.72
CA SER A 68 -6.89 -4.24 4.60
C SER A 68 -7.87 -3.18 4.11
N ALA A 69 -7.56 -1.90 4.29
CA ALA A 69 -8.37 -0.78 3.82
C ALA A 69 -8.29 -0.68 2.29
N GLU A 70 -7.06 -0.70 1.74
CA GLU A 70 -6.75 -0.67 0.31
C GLU A 70 -7.39 -1.86 -0.40
N ARG A 71 -7.18 -3.08 0.12
CA ARG A 71 -7.73 -4.31 -0.47
C ARG A 71 -9.27 -4.30 -0.51
N LYS A 72 -9.93 -3.78 0.53
CA LYS A 72 -11.39 -3.62 0.56
C LYS A 72 -11.84 -2.57 -0.44
N ALA A 73 -11.15 -1.42 -0.50
CA ALA A 73 -11.43 -0.36 -1.45
C ALA A 73 -11.28 -0.86 -2.90
N VAL A 74 -10.18 -1.55 -3.21
CA VAL A 74 -9.94 -2.17 -4.52
C VAL A 74 -11.07 -3.15 -4.89
N ALA A 75 -11.43 -4.05 -3.99
CA ALA A 75 -12.46 -5.05 -4.27
C ALA A 75 -13.84 -4.43 -4.55
N ARG A 76 -14.14 -3.28 -3.93
CA ARG A 76 -15.44 -2.63 -3.98
C ARG A 76 -15.57 -1.59 -5.08
N TYR A 77 -14.54 -0.79 -5.33
CA TYR A 77 -14.63 0.41 -6.14
C TYR A 77 -13.84 0.36 -7.45
N LEU A 78 -12.77 -0.44 -7.51
CA LEU A 78 -11.92 -0.47 -8.69
C LEU A 78 -12.65 -1.10 -9.88
N ARG A 79 -12.64 -0.43 -11.02
CA ARG A 79 -13.16 -1.00 -12.26
C ARG A 79 -12.22 -2.10 -12.77
N ARG A 80 -12.80 -3.29 -12.99
CA ARG A 80 -12.05 -4.49 -13.39
C ARG A 80 -11.73 -4.58 -14.86
N ASP A 81 -12.28 -3.70 -15.66
CA ASP A 81 -12.13 -3.63 -17.13
C ASP A 81 -11.22 -2.51 -17.60
N LEU A 82 -10.65 -1.73 -16.68
CA LEU A 82 -9.66 -0.70 -16.97
C LEU A 82 -8.24 -1.15 -16.55
N PRO A 83 -7.21 -0.57 -17.20
CA PRO A 83 -5.85 -0.63 -16.70
C PRO A 83 -5.76 -0.11 -15.27
N VAL A 84 -4.78 -0.61 -14.52
CA VAL A 84 -4.52 -0.15 -13.16
C VAL A 84 -3.05 0.24 -13.01
N VAL A 85 -2.83 1.37 -12.38
CA VAL A 85 -1.51 1.80 -11.89
C VAL A 85 -1.52 1.72 -10.37
N GLU A 86 -0.61 0.95 -9.80
CA GLU A 86 -0.40 0.84 -8.37
C GLU A 86 0.97 1.44 -8.03
N LEU A 87 0.97 2.48 -7.21
CA LEU A 87 2.15 3.19 -6.73
C LEU A 87 2.39 2.81 -5.26
N GLY A 88 3.54 2.22 -4.97
CA GLY A 88 3.85 1.63 -3.67
C GLY A 88 3.45 0.15 -3.61
N GLY A 89 4.14 -0.70 -4.39
CA GLY A 89 3.82 -2.13 -4.45
C GLY A 89 4.22 -2.94 -3.21
N SER A 90 5.17 -2.44 -2.43
CA SER A 90 5.69 -3.13 -1.24
C SER A 90 5.99 -4.61 -1.53
N MET A 91 5.49 -5.52 -0.70
CA MET A 91 5.61 -6.97 -0.94
C MET A 91 4.51 -7.53 -1.89
N GLY A 92 3.63 -6.70 -2.43
CA GLY A 92 2.63 -7.08 -3.44
C GLY A 92 1.35 -7.68 -2.92
N VAL A 93 0.92 -7.34 -1.70
CA VAL A 93 -0.33 -7.88 -1.15
C VAL A 93 -1.52 -7.25 -1.87
N VAL A 94 -1.58 -5.92 -1.97
CA VAL A 94 -2.61 -5.21 -2.75
C VAL A 94 -2.50 -5.59 -4.21
N ALA A 95 -1.27 -5.59 -4.78
CA ALA A 95 -1.02 -5.90 -6.19
C ALA A 95 -1.57 -7.28 -6.61
N CYS A 96 -1.33 -8.33 -5.83
CA CYS A 96 -1.83 -9.66 -6.13
C CYS A 96 -3.36 -9.73 -6.06
N VAL A 97 -3.97 -9.08 -5.06
CA VAL A 97 -5.43 -9.02 -4.92
C VAL A 97 -6.05 -8.23 -6.08
N THR A 98 -5.52 -7.06 -6.39
CA THR A 98 -5.92 -6.22 -7.52
C THR A 98 -5.85 -7.00 -8.82
N ASN A 99 -4.69 -7.57 -9.12
CA ASN A 99 -4.45 -8.31 -10.36
C ASN A 99 -5.40 -9.50 -10.52
N ARG A 100 -5.73 -10.19 -9.43
CA ARG A 100 -6.68 -11.31 -9.44
C ARG A 100 -8.09 -10.87 -9.83
N LEU A 101 -8.48 -9.62 -9.53
CA LEU A 101 -9.82 -9.09 -9.80
C LEU A 101 -9.97 -8.58 -11.25
N LEU A 102 -8.88 -8.18 -11.91
CA LEU A 102 -8.92 -7.60 -13.26
C LEU A 102 -9.37 -8.62 -14.32
N LYS A 103 -10.13 -8.14 -15.31
CA LYS A 103 -10.51 -8.91 -16.50
C LYS A 103 -9.31 -9.20 -17.38
N ASP A 104 -8.52 -8.18 -17.70
CA ASP A 104 -7.20 -8.32 -18.30
C ASP A 104 -6.13 -8.08 -17.24
N ARG A 105 -5.43 -9.13 -16.85
CA ARG A 105 -4.43 -9.11 -15.79
C ARG A 105 -3.08 -8.52 -16.22
N LYS A 106 -2.90 -8.30 -17.52
CA LYS A 106 -1.66 -7.77 -18.09
C LYS A 106 -1.62 -6.23 -18.09
N VAL A 107 -2.78 -5.59 -17.99
CA VAL A 107 -2.88 -4.12 -17.95
C VAL A 107 -2.82 -3.59 -16.51
N HIS A 108 -1.93 -4.13 -15.73
CA HIS A 108 -1.67 -3.71 -14.34
C HIS A 108 -0.19 -3.42 -14.17
N LEU A 109 0.12 -2.18 -13.86
CA LEU A 109 1.45 -1.68 -13.56
C LEU A 109 1.59 -1.50 -12.05
N VAL A 110 2.66 -2.04 -11.48
CA VAL A 110 3.02 -1.90 -10.07
C VAL A 110 4.39 -1.23 -9.97
N VAL A 111 4.45 -0.10 -9.30
CA VAL A 111 5.66 0.69 -9.07
C VAL A 111 6.07 0.53 -7.61
N GLU A 112 7.34 0.20 -7.40
CA GLU A 112 7.93 0.10 -6.07
C GLU A 112 9.32 0.76 -6.05
N ALA A 113 9.50 1.71 -5.15
CA ALA A 113 10.75 2.45 -5.05
C ALA A 113 11.84 1.66 -4.31
N ASN A 114 11.46 0.86 -3.29
CA ASN A 114 12.41 0.12 -2.48
C ASN A 114 12.92 -1.12 -3.23
N PRO A 115 14.18 -1.17 -3.71
CA PRO A 115 14.71 -2.33 -4.42
C PRO A 115 14.77 -3.58 -3.53
N LEU A 116 14.78 -3.44 -2.21
CA LEU A 116 14.75 -4.58 -1.28
C LEU A 116 13.37 -5.26 -1.23
N ALA A 117 12.30 -4.55 -1.58
CA ALA A 117 10.96 -5.11 -1.66
C ALA A 117 10.72 -5.89 -2.97
N ILE A 118 11.43 -5.57 -4.05
CA ILE A 118 11.24 -6.16 -5.37
C ILE A 118 11.30 -7.69 -5.37
N PRO A 119 12.30 -8.36 -4.75
CA PRO A 119 12.34 -9.82 -4.71
C PRO A 119 11.11 -10.46 -4.06
N HIS A 120 10.54 -9.83 -3.02
CA HIS A 120 9.34 -10.30 -2.34
C HIS A 120 8.09 -10.08 -3.20
N LEU A 121 7.99 -8.92 -3.83
CA LEU A 121 6.93 -8.57 -4.77
C LEU A 121 6.91 -9.55 -5.96
N GLU A 122 8.06 -9.80 -6.56
CA GLU A 122 8.19 -10.78 -7.65
C GLU A 122 7.82 -12.20 -7.22
N HIS A 123 8.30 -12.63 -6.03
CA HIS A 123 7.99 -13.94 -5.50
C HIS A 123 6.48 -14.11 -5.29
N ASN A 124 5.83 -13.13 -4.64
CA ASN A 124 4.39 -13.16 -4.39
C ASN A 124 3.59 -13.08 -5.70
N ARG A 125 4.06 -12.30 -6.70
CA ARG A 125 3.49 -12.30 -8.06
C ARG A 125 3.51 -13.70 -8.66
N GLN A 126 4.65 -14.39 -8.63
CA GLN A 126 4.80 -15.75 -9.18
C GLN A 126 3.92 -16.76 -8.44
N LEU A 127 3.91 -16.72 -7.11
CA LEU A 127 3.10 -17.60 -6.26
C LEU A 127 1.60 -17.50 -6.57
N ASN A 128 1.14 -16.29 -6.92
CA ASN A 128 -0.26 -16.01 -7.28
C ASN A 128 -0.51 -16.03 -8.80
N ARG A 129 0.47 -16.42 -9.62
CA ARG A 129 0.40 -16.36 -11.08
C ARG A 129 -0.02 -14.97 -11.57
N GLY A 130 0.46 -13.92 -10.91
CA GLY A 130 0.20 -12.53 -11.26
C GLY A 130 0.81 -12.19 -12.63
N GLN A 131 0.10 -11.35 -13.40
CA GLN A 131 0.53 -10.95 -14.75
C GLN A 131 0.86 -9.46 -14.82
N PHE A 132 0.89 -8.77 -13.68
CA PHE A 132 1.25 -7.36 -13.60
C PHE A 132 2.73 -7.13 -13.89
N GLU A 133 3.01 -5.99 -14.47
CA GLU A 133 4.36 -5.47 -14.65
C GLU A 133 4.87 -4.87 -13.33
N ILE A 134 6.15 -5.05 -13.03
CA ILE A 134 6.83 -4.43 -11.89
C ILE A 134 7.87 -3.47 -12.42
N VAL A 135 7.85 -2.23 -11.93
CA VAL A 135 8.87 -1.20 -12.24
C VAL A 135 9.47 -0.71 -10.93
N ASN A 136 10.79 -0.87 -10.80
CA ASN A 136 11.53 -0.34 -9.66
C ASN A 136 11.95 1.11 -9.95
N CYS A 137 11.16 2.06 -9.53
CA CYS A 137 11.42 3.49 -9.60
C CYS A 137 10.64 4.23 -8.51
N ALA A 138 11.00 5.48 -8.25
CA ALA A 138 10.24 6.37 -7.39
C ALA A 138 9.38 7.33 -8.22
N ILE A 139 8.18 7.66 -7.75
CA ILE A 139 7.43 8.79 -8.29
C ILE A 139 8.04 10.07 -7.69
N ALA A 140 8.71 10.84 -8.52
CA ALA A 140 9.32 12.09 -8.08
C ALA A 140 9.49 13.08 -9.24
N TYR A 141 9.69 14.35 -8.90
CA TYR A 141 9.69 15.47 -9.83
C TYR A 141 10.94 16.34 -9.64
N GLY A 142 11.46 16.90 -10.74
CA GLY A 142 12.59 17.83 -10.71
C GLY A 142 13.98 17.19 -10.55
N ALA A 143 14.06 15.86 -10.58
CA ALA A 143 15.33 15.11 -10.55
C ALA A 143 15.21 13.85 -11.42
N GLU A 144 16.33 13.33 -11.89
CA GLU A 144 16.37 12.04 -12.63
C GLU A 144 16.45 10.84 -11.67
N PHE A 145 16.94 11.06 -10.45
CA PHE A 145 17.13 10.02 -9.44
C PHE A 145 16.68 10.51 -8.08
N VAL A 146 16.20 9.59 -7.26
CA VAL A 146 15.91 9.80 -5.84
C VAL A 146 16.79 8.91 -5.00
N THR A 147 17.40 9.49 -3.97
CA THR A 147 18.18 8.75 -2.97
C THR A 147 17.44 8.76 -1.64
N PHE A 148 17.18 7.60 -1.08
CA PHE A 148 16.53 7.45 0.22
C PHE A 148 17.12 6.28 1.00
N ARG A 149 16.78 6.19 2.28
CA ARG A 149 17.15 5.05 3.11
C ARG A 149 15.92 4.17 3.30
N PRO A 150 15.94 2.94 2.79
CA PRO A 150 14.85 2.01 3.03
C PRO A 150 14.72 1.78 4.54
N ALA A 151 13.49 1.63 5.03
CA ALA A 151 13.28 1.13 6.38
C ALA A 151 13.53 -0.38 6.38
N ALA A 152 14.09 -0.90 7.48
CA ALA A 152 14.34 -2.33 7.67
C ALA A 152 13.04 -3.15 7.72
N ASN A 153 11.92 -2.51 8.07
CA ASN A 153 10.58 -3.08 7.98
C ASN A 153 9.96 -2.71 6.63
N MET A 154 9.44 -3.69 5.91
CA MET A 154 8.86 -3.50 4.58
C MET A 154 7.59 -2.62 4.55
N ALA A 155 6.98 -2.36 5.71
CA ALA A 155 5.73 -1.61 5.86
C ALA A 155 5.93 -0.10 6.09
N GLY A 156 7.11 0.46 5.86
CA GLY A 156 7.34 1.87 6.20
C GLY A 156 8.58 2.47 5.54
N SER A 157 8.81 2.17 4.27
CA SER A 157 9.91 2.79 3.50
C SER A 157 9.57 4.21 3.11
N SER A 158 9.64 5.14 4.07
CA SER A 158 9.47 6.57 3.80
C SER A 158 10.79 7.20 3.38
N ILE A 159 10.75 8.07 2.38
CA ILE A 159 11.90 8.92 1.96
C ILE A 159 12.40 9.80 3.10
N THR A 160 11.57 10.03 4.12
CA THR A 160 11.81 11.00 5.20
C THR A 160 12.32 10.39 6.50
N GLN A 161 12.34 9.05 6.66
CA GLN A 161 12.82 8.41 7.89
C GLN A 161 14.26 7.89 7.74
N PRO A 162 15.17 8.21 8.68
CA PRO A 162 16.50 7.63 8.71
C PRO A 162 16.42 6.15 9.10
N GLY A 163 16.59 5.25 8.12
CA GLY A 163 16.80 3.83 8.35
C GLY A 163 18.25 3.53 8.75
N GLU A 164 18.50 2.34 9.28
CA GLU A 164 19.85 1.85 9.58
C GLU A 164 20.58 1.36 8.32
N GLU A 165 19.88 1.16 7.21
CA GLU A 165 20.43 0.64 5.96
C GLU A 165 21.15 1.71 5.12
N SER A 166 22.03 1.26 4.23
CA SER A 166 22.72 2.13 3.30
C SER A 166 21.72 2.83 2.37
N PRO A 167 22.01 4.11 2.00
CA PRO A 167 21.17 4.81 1.04
C PRO A 167 21.11 4.06 -0.29
N VAL A 168 19.93 3.99 -0.89
CA VAL A 168 19.69 3.47 -2.23
C VAL A 168 19.27 4.59 -3.17
N THR A 169 19.69 4.49 -4.42
CA THR A 169 19.33 5.45 -5.48
C THR A 169 18.52 4.70 -6.52
N VAL A 170 17.39 5.26 -6.90
CA VAL A 170 16.48 4.72 -7.93
C VAL A 170 16.08 5.82 -8.90
N ASP A 171 15.67 5.42 -10.09
CA ASP A 171 15.15 6.34 -11.10
C ASP A 171 13.93 7.09 -10.58
N ALA A 172 13.85 8.39 -10.87
CA ALA A 172 12.68 9.22 -10.64
C ALA A 172 11.84 9.28 -11.92
N VAL A 173 10.59 8.87 -11.82
CA VAL A 173 9.69 8.81 -12.99
C VAL A 173 8.37 9.48 -12.65
N SER A 174 7.79 10.22 -13.60
CA SER A 174 6.45 10.81 -13.44
C SER A 174 5.35 9.78 -13.71
N LEU A 175 4.18 9.95 -13.09
CA LEU A 175 3.00 9.15 -13.41
C LEU A 175 2.61 9.33 -14.89
N GLN A 176 2.69 10.56 -15.41
CA GLN A 176 2.41 10.85 -16.82
C GLN A 176 3.24 9.98 -17.75
N LYS A 177 4.56 9.86 -17.51
CA LYS A 177 5.43 9.02 -18.33
C LYS A 177 5.01 7.55 -18.26
N LEU A 178 4.75 7.03 -17.09
CA LEU A 178 4.38 5.62 -16.87
C LEU A 178 3.07 5.25 -17.59
N VAL A 179 2.08 6.14 -17.53
CA VAL A 179 0.77 5.97 -18.18
C VAL A 179 0.89 6.11 -19.70
N HIS A 180 1.62 7.14 -20.17
CA HIS A 180 1.83 7.40 -21.60
C HIS A 180 2.57 6.27 -22.31
N ASP A 181 3.67 5.78 -21.72
CA ASP A 181 4.50 4.72 -22.32
C ASP A 181 3.73 3.40 -22.50
N ARG A 182 2.61 3.22 -21.78
CA ARG A 182 1.73 2.04 -21.87
C ARG A 182 0.43 2.28 -22.61
N GLY A 183 0.20 3.50 -23.07
CA GLY A 183 -1.02 3.87 -23.77
C GLY A 183 -2.29 3.75 -22.92
N PHE A 184 -2.20 3.98 -21.61
CA PHE A 184 -3.35 3.94 -20.71
C PHE A 184 -4.13 5.27 -20.82
N GLU A 185 -5.15 5.29 -21.67
CA GLU A 185 -6.01 6.47 -21.86
C GLU A 185 -6.93 6.73 -20.66
N ARG A 186 -7.39 5.66 -20.01
CA ARG A 186 -8.18 5.68 -18.78
C ARG A 186 -7.74 4.56 -17.86
N PHE A 187 -7.63 4.81 -16.56
CA PHE A 187 -7.07 3.84 -15.62
C PHE A 187 -7.65 4.00 -14.21
N GLY A 188 -7.48 2.98 -13.37
CA GLY A 188 -7.61 3.07 -11.92
C GLY A 188 -6.26 3.35 -11.28
N LEU A 189 -6.22 4.19 -10.26
CA LEU A 189 -5.01 4.49 -9.48
C LEU A 189 -5.15 3.94 -8.05
N VAL A 190 -4.19 3.12 -7.63
CA VAL A 190 -3.98 2.74 -6.23
C VAL A 190 -2.67 3.38 -5.80
N CYS A 191 -2.66 4.12 -4.68
CA CYS A 191 -1.54 4.95 -4.31
C CYS A 191 -1.27 4.88 -2.80
N ASP A 192 -0.10 4.38 -2.45
CA ASP A 192 0.47 4.36 -1.11
C ASP A 192 1.99 4.62 -1.24
N ILE A 193 2.40 5.88 -1.22
CA ILE A 193 3.78 6.33 -1.48
C ILE A 193 4.39 7.12 -0.33
N GLU A 194 3.89 6.85 0.87
CA GLU A 194 4.52 7.23 2.15
C GLU A 194 4.89 8.71 2.26
N GLY A 195 3.98 9.61 1.83
CA GLY A 195 4.10 11.06 2.00
C GLY A 195 4.42 11.85 0.73
N LEU A 196 4.45 11.22 -0.45
CA LEU A 196 4.62 11.90 -1.74
C LEU A 196 3.29 12.16 -2.45
N GLU A 197 2.16 11.84 -1.84
CA GLU A 197 0.81 11.98 -2.42
C GLU A 197 0.51 13.44 -2.79
N TYR A 198 0.93 14.40 -1.94
CA TYR A 198 0.76 15.82 -2.22
C TYR A 198 1.54 16.25 -3.47
N ASP A 199 2.79 15.81 -3.61
CA ASP A 199 3.63 16.14 -4.76
C ASP A 199 3.09 15.50 -6.03
N LEU A 200 2.62 14.24 -5.97
CA LEU A 200 1.93 13.56 -7.05
C LEU A 200 0.73 14.40 -7.55
N VAL A 201 -0.20 14.74 -6.67
CA VAL A 201 -1.40 15.49 -7.05
C VAL A 201 -1.04 16.91 -7.52
N SER A 202 0.03 17.50 -6.97
CA SER A 202 0.48 18.84 -7.36
C SER A 202 1.07 18.91 -8.77
N HIS A 203 1.71 17.85 -9.25
CA HIS A 203 2.39 17.84 -10.55
C HIS A 203 1.57 17.15 -11.66
N GLU A 204 0.72 16.18 -11.31
CA GLU A 204 0.09 15.26 -12.26
C GLU A 204 -1.40 15.54 -12.53
N GLY A 205 -1.85 16.78 -12.28
CA GLY A 205 -3.28 17.11 -12.44
C GLY A 205 -3.86 16.73 -13.79
N ASP A 206 -3.11 16.87 -14.88
CA ASP A 206 -3.63 16.55 -16.22
C ASP A 206 -3.76 15.04 -16.46
N VAL A 207 -2.84 14.22 -16.00
CA VAL A 207 -2.97 12.77 -16.16
C VAL A 207 -3.97 12.20 -15.17
N LEU A 208 -4.09 12.77 -13.97
CA LEU A 208 -5.08 12.35 -12.97
C LEU A 208 -6.52 12.53 -13.44
N LYS A 209 -6.81 13.49 -14.34
CA LYS A 209 -8.15 13.61 -14.97
C LYS A 209 -8.57 12.35 -15.72
N ASN A 210 -7.63 11.51 -16.11
CA ASN A 210 -7.91 10.25 -16.80
C ASN A 210 -8.11 9.07 -15.83
N ALA A 211 -7.88 9.28 -14.54
CA ALA A 211 -8.17 8.25 -13.54
C ALA A 211 -9.68 8.13 -13.32
N ASP A 212 -10.22 6.91 -13.41
CA ASP A 212 -11.63 6.60 -13.13
C ASP A 212 -11.91 6.55 -11.64
N THR A 213 -11.01 5.92 -10.93
CA THR A 213 -11.07 5.74 -9.47
C THR A 213 -9.66 5.93 -8.92
N ILE A 214 -9.54 6.69 -7.85
CA ILE A 214 -8.32 6.84 -7.06
C ILE A 214 -8.57 6.24 -5.69
N ILE A 215 -7.74 5.28 -5.29
CA ILE A 215 -7.69 4.69 -3.96
C ILE A 215 -6.34 5.08 -3.39
N MET A 216 -6.32 5.96 -2.38
CA MET A 216 -5.11 6.59 -1.89
C MET A 216 -5.02 6.51 -0.37
N GLU A 217 -3.93 5.95 0.17
CA GLU A 217 -3.59 6.16 1.57
C GLU A 217 -3.04 7.56 1.76
N THR A 218 -3.55 8.27 2.78
CA THR A 218 -3.15 9.64 3.07
C THR A 218 -2.22 9.68 4.27
N HIS A 219 -1.07 10.28 4.10
CA HIS A 219 -0.02 10.33 5.12
C HIS A 219 0.09 11.72 5.76
N ALA A 220 -1.01 12.21 6.36
CA ALA A 220 -1.07 13.52 7.03
C ALA A 220 0.08 13.73 8.04
N ARG A 221 0.52 12.66 8.71
CA ARG A 221 1.66 12.69 9.66
C ARG A 221 2.99 13.10 9.01
N TYR A 222 3.16 12.89 7.70
CA TYR A 222 4.36 13.27 6.95
C TYR A 222 4.20 14.58 6.21
N ILE A 223 3.06 14.79 5.57
CA ILE A 223 2.83 15.97 4.73
C ILE A 223 2.25 17.16 5.51
N GLY A 224 1.60 16.91 6.66
CA GLY A 224 0.88 17.90 7.46
C GLY A 224 -0.54 18.16 6.96
N GLU A 225 -1.41 18.60 7.86
CA GLU A 225 -2.84 18.83 7.60
C GLU A 225 -3.11 19.88 6.50
N GLU A 226 -2.26 20.89 6.40
CA GLU A 226 -2.41 21.93 5.37
C GLU A 226 -2.21 21.36 3.96
N LYS A 227 -1.15 20.61 3.72
CA LYS A 227 -0.89 19.97 2.43
C LYS A 227 -1.95 18.92 2.10
N LEU A 228 -2.40 18.15 3.10
CA LEU A 228 -3.53 17.23 2.91
C LEU A 228 -4.77 17.96 2.42
N ARG A 229 -5.16 19.06 3.07
CA ARG A 229 -6.31 19.87 2.64
C ARG A 229 -6.15 20.43 1.23
N LEU A 230 -4.96 20.95 0.88
CA LEU A 230 -4.67 21.47 -0.46
C LEU A 230 -4.75 20.37 -1.52
N MET A 231 -4.23 19.18 -1.22
CA MET A 231 -4.30 18.00 -2.08
C MET A 231 -5.76 17.60 -2.37
N MET A 232 -6.57 17.47 -1.32
CA MET A 232 -7.99 17.12 -1.46
C MET A 232 -8.76 18.17 -2.24
N THR A 233 -8.52 19.47 -1.99
CA THR A 233 -9.12 20.58 -2.76
C THR A 233 -8.76 20.50 -4.23
N LYS A 234 -7.51 20.16 -4.56
CA LYS A 234 -7.08 20.02 -5.95
C LYS A 234 -7.74 18.82 -6.63
N LEU A 235 -7.86 17.68 -5.95
CA LEU A 235 -8.59 16.51 -6.49
C LEU A 235 -10.07 16.85 -6.73
N GLU A 236 -10.71 17.60 -5.85
CA GLU A 236 -12.08 18.08 -6.05
C GLU A 236 -12.19 18.99 -7.29
N GLN A 237 -11.24 19.92 -7.49
CA GLN A 237 -11.16 20.77 -8.68
C GLN A 237 -10.95 19.99 -9.98
N LEU A 238 -10.31 18.81 -9.92
CA LEU A 238 -10.17 17.88 -11.04
C LEU A 238 -11.45 17.07 -11.31
N GLY A 239 -12.49 17.24 -10.50
CA GLY A 239 -13.79 16.57 -10.66
C GLY A 239 -13.99 15.35 -9.78
N PHE A 240 -13.04 15.00 -8.93
CA PHE A 240 -13.16 13.86 -8.02
C PHE A 240 -14.03 14.17 -6.82
N LYS A 241 -14.79 13.16 -6.38
CA LYS A 241 -15.56 13.21 -5.13
C LYS A 241 -15.12 12.06 -4.24
N VAL A 242 -14.96 12.31 -2.95
CA VAL A 242 -14.75 11.26 -1.96
C VAL A 242 -16.03 10.44 -1.86
N VAL A 243 -15.93 9.14 -2.15
CA VAL A 243 -17.06 8.19 -2.07
C VAL A 243 -16.99 7.31 -0.84
N GLU A 244 -15.81 7.07 -0.30
CA GLU A 244 -15.61 6.36 0.98
C GLU A 244 -14.26 6.74 1.61
N GLU A 245 -14.21 6.66 2.95
CA GLU A 245 -12.99 6.72 3.75
C GLU A 245 -12.90 5.48 4.63
N ILE A 246 -11.78 4.77 4.57
CA ILE A 246 -11.52 3.55 5.34
C ILE A 246 -10.20 3.75 6.09
N GLY A 247 -10.25 4.20 7.34
CA GLY A 247 -9.04 4.57 8.07
C GLY A 247 -8.34 5.76 7.43
N PHE A 248 -7.12 5.57 6.94
CA PHE A 248 -6.34 6.59 6.23
C PHE A 248 -6.48 6.51 4.71
N VAL A 249 -7.25 5.54 4.21
CA VAL A 249 -7.48 5.38 2.77
C VAL A 249 -8.72 6.14 2.35
N VAL A 250 -8.56 7.01 1.36
CA VAL A 250 -9.65 7.71 0.70
C VAL A 250 -9.92 7.10 -0.68
N VAL A 251 -11.19 6.93 -1.01
CA VAL A 251 -11.63 6.50 -2.34
C VAL A 251 -12.31 7.68 -3.02
N LEU A 252 -11.80 8.03 -4.21
CA LEU A 252 -12.30 9.13 -5.01
C LEU A 252 -12.74 8.63 -6.39
N GLN A 253 -13.86 9.15 -6.87
CA GLN A 253 -14.39 8.87 -8.22
C GLN A 253 -14.84 10.16 -8.90
N GLN A 254 -14.78 10.17 -10.22
CA GLN A 254 -15.33 11.24 -11.06
C GLN A 254 -16.81 11.01 -11.35
#